data_9957a0829c7c0100772e00a04546813b
#
_entry.id   9957a0829c7c0100772e00a04546813b
#
_cell.length_a   1.000
_cell.length_b   1.000
_cell.length_c   1.000
_cell.angle_alpha   90.00
_cell.angle_beta   90.00
_cell.angle_gamma   90.00
#
_symmetry.space_group_name_H-M   'P 1'
#
loop_
_entity.id
_entity.type
_entity.pdbx_description
1 polymer ?
#
loop_
_entity_poly.entity_id
_entity_poly.type
_entity_poly.pdbx_seq_one_letter_code
_entity_poly.pdbx_strand_id
1 'polypeptide(L)'
;MGEFELIRHYFAAASCAQAGEGVALGIGDDCALLDLPAGEQLAVSTDTLVSGVHFPDSADPFLLGQRALGVSVSDLAAMGATPIGFTLALTLPTAEPTWLQAFAAGLDQMARQCALSLIGGDTTRGPLSLTLTVFGRVPRGLALTRAGAQIGDLRCVGGDLGAAAGALPLVLGQRQAAAEIAEPLLARYWSPQPQLALGQALRGKATAALDISDGLLADCGHIAAASGVALMVEQARLPLSAALLALLGEDAARHCALSGGDDYRLAFTLPAEHLAELQAAGWSLHVIGRAEAGHSVQLLDHRGQCITPPARGYQHFGNPSD
;
A
#
# COMPACT_ATOMS: atom_id res chain seq x y z
N MET A 1 10.95 -17.04 -27.86
CA MET A 1 10.80 -17.60 -26.51
C MET A 1 9.33 -17.93 -26.32
N GLY A 2 9.00 -19.16 -26.00
CA GLY A 2 7.64 -19.56 -25.67
C GLY A 2 7.29 -19.20 -24.22
N GLU A 3 6.00 -19.22 -23.89
CA GLU A 3 5.48 -18.86 -22.56
C GLU A 3 6.16 -19.65 -21.44
N PHE A 4 6.21 -20.97 -21.50
CA PHE A 4 6.87 -21.83 -20.49
C PHE A 4 8.37 -21.61 -20.38
N GLU A 5 9.04 -21.24 -21.48
CA GLU A 5 10.46 -20.91 -21.47
C GLU A 5 10.68 -19.57 -20.73
N LEU A 6 9.82 -18.60 -20.97
CA LEU A 6 9.81 -17.30 -20.29
C LEU A 6 9.58 -17.47 -18.78
N ILE A 7 8.55 -18.23 -18.39
CA ILE A 7 8.26 -18.51 -16.97
C ILE A 7 9.47 -19.17 -16.28
N ARG A 8 10.04 -20.19 -16.88
CA ARG A 8 11.21 -20.88 -16.31
C ARG A 8 12.43 -20.00 -16.19
N HIS A 9 12.68 -19.15 -17.19
CA HIS A 9 13.91 -18.37 -17.25
C HIS A 9 13.88 -17.15 -16.34
N TYR A 10 12.77 -16.41 -16.27
CA TYR A 10 12.69 -15.15 -15.54
C TYR A 10 12.02 -15.25 -14.17
N PHE A 11 11.00 -16.08 -14.03
CA PHE A 11 10.19 -16.14 -12.81
C PHE A 11 10.53 -17.35 -11.93
N ALA A 12 10.52 -18.56 -12.46
CA ALA A 12 10.84 -19.74 -11.66
C ALA A 12 12.32 -19.80 -11.24
N ALA A 13 13.22 -19.14 -11.98
CA ALA A 13 14.62 -19.00 -11.60
C ALA A 13 14.90 -17.88 -10.57
N ALA A 14 13.94 -17.01 -10.30
CA ALA A 14 14.07 -15.93 -9.32
C ALA A 14 14.22 -16.49 -7.90
N SER A 15 14.96 -15.78 -7.03
CA SER A 15 15.17 -16.23 -5.66
C SER A 15 13.86 -16.33 -4.86
N CYS A 16 12.92 -15.45 -5.14
CA CYS A 16 11.60 -15.46 -4.51
C CYS A 16 10.70 -16.62 -4.97
N ALA A 17 11.04 -17.37 -6.03
CA ALA A 17 10.30 -18.58 -6.43
C ALA A 17 10.66 -19.80 -5.60
N GLN A 18 11.66 -19.72 -4.72
CA GLN A 18 11.93 -20.76 -3.74
C GLN A 18 10.83 -20.81 -2.69
N ALA A 19 10.39 -22.02 -2.34
CA ALA A 19 9.37 -22.22 -1.32
C ALA A 19 9.83 -21.65 0.03
N GLY A 20 9.11 -20.68 0.54
CA GLY A 20 9.27 -20.11 1.88
C GLY A 20 8.38 -20.80 2.90
N GLU A 21 8.32 -20.22 4.10
CA GLU A 21 7.46 -20.71 5.18
C GLU A 21 5.97 -20.69 4.77
N GLY A 22 5.28 -21.82 4.92
CA GLY A 22 3.86 -21.95 4.55
C GLY A 22 3.61 -22.29 3.08
N VAL A 23 4.65 -22.45 2.25
CA VAL A 23 4.54 -22.92 0.87
C VAL A 23 4.96 -24.38 0.80
N ALA A 24 4.01 -25.29 0.67
CA ALA A 24 4.27 -26.73 0.51
C ALA A 24 4.64 -27.08 -0.93
N LEU A 25 4.04 -26.40 -1.91
CA LEU A 25 4.32 -26.55 -3.34
C LEU A 25 4.16 -25.17 -4.02
N GLY A 26 5.19 -24.75 -4.76
CA GLY A 26 5.19 -23.50 -5.54
C GLY A 26 5.01 -23.72 -7.04
N ILE A 27 5.76 -22.97 -7.86
CA ILE A 27 5.73 -23.07 -9.33
C ILE A 27 6.20 -24.44 -9.79
N GLY A 28 5.47 -25.06 -10.73
CA GLY A 28 5.89 -26.29 -11.40
C GLY A 28 4.81 -27.36 -11.50
N ASP A 29 3.66 -27.15 -10.89
CA ASP A 29 2.49 -28.01 -10.99
C ASP A 29 1.25 -27.17 -11.33
N ASP A 30 0.08 -27.78 -11.50
CA ASP A 30 -1.18 -27.10 -11.87
C ASP A 30 -1.65 -26.10 -10.81
N CYS A 31 -1.32 -26.32 -9.52
CA CYS A 31 -1.64 -25.43 -8.41
C CYS A 31 -0.49 -25.36 -7.41
N ALA A 32 -0.36 -24.20 -6.75
CA ALA A 32 0.43 -24.10 -5.54
C ALA A 32 -0.33 -24.69 -4.33
N LEU A 33 0.41 -25.21 -3.35
CA LEU A 33 -0.16 -25.68 -2.09
C LEU A 33 0.40 -24.87 -0.93
N LEU A 34 -0.51 -24.35 -0.11
CA LEU A 34 -0.18 -23.55 1.07
C LEU A 34 -0.57 -24.29 2.35
N ASP A 35 0.36 -24.38 3.30
CA ASP A 35 0.11 -24.92 4.63
C ASP A 35 -0.20 -23.79 5.60
N LEU A 36 -1.39 -23.87 6.22
CA LEU A 36 -1.80 -22.92 7.27
C LEU A 36 -1.71 -23.59 8.65
N PRO A 37 -1.02 -22.99 9.62
CA PRO A 37 -1.01 -23.47 10.98
C PRO A 37 -2.44 -23.54 11.58
N ALA A 38 -2.67 -24.48 12.48
CA ALA A 38 -3.93 -24.57 13.19
C ALA A 38 -4.20 -23.26 13.97
N GLY A 39 -5.41 -22.74 13.86
CA GLY A 39 -5.81 -21.50 14.52
C GLY A 39 -5.52 -20.22 13.74
N GLU A 40 -4.97 -20.31 12.54
CA GLU A 40 -4.79 -19.16 11.63
C GLU A 40 -5.85 -19.12 10.53
N GLN A 41 -6.01 -17.97 9.88
CA GLN A 41 -6.87 -17.73 8.73
C GLN A 41 -6.02 -17.23 7.57
N LEU A 42 -6.37 -17.63 6.36
CA LEU A 42 -5.80 -17.11 5.13
C LEU A 42 -6.33 -15.69 4.88
N ALA A 43 -5.43 -14.75 4.65
CA ALA A 43 -5.72 -13.42 4.11
C ALA A 43 -5.34 -13.41 2.63
N VAL A 44 -6.23 -12.91 1.77
CA VAL A 44 -6.01 -12.86 0.32
C VAL A 44 -6.46 -11.50 -0.18
N SER A 45 -5.62 -10.86 -0.99
CA SER A 45 -5.98 -9.65 -1.74
C SER A 45 -5.46 -9.72 -3.17
N THR A 46 -6.09 -8.94 -4.08
CA THR A 46 -5.71 -8.88 -5.49
C THR A 46 -5.79 -7.46 -6.00
N ASP A 47 -4.69 -7.00 -6.60
CA ASP A 47 -4.59 -5.72 -7.28
C ASP A 47 -4.21 -5.88 -8.75
N THR A 48 -4.68 -4.93 -9.55
CA THR A 48 -4.31 -4.84 -10.97
C THR A 48 -3.76 -3.46 -11.28
N LEU A 49 -2.56 -3.42 -11.83
CA LEU A 49 -1.94 -2.20 -12.36
C LEU A 49 -1.96 -2.22 -13.89
N VAL A 50 -2.47 -1.16 -14.49
CA VAL A 50 -2.63 -1.01 -15.94
C VAL A 50 -1.75 0.14 -16.42
N SER A 51 -1.00 -0.07 -17.52
CA SER A 51 -0.19 0.97 -18.17
C SER A 51 -1.05 2.14 -18.62
N GLY A 52 -0.56 3.35 -18.45
CA GLY A 52 -1.29 4.60 -18.75
C GLY A 52 -2.36 4.98 -17.71
N VAL A 53 -2.66 4.11 -16.73
CA VAL A 53 -3.60 4.37 -15.64
C VAL A 53 -2.87 4.48 -14.29
N HIS A 54 -2.16 3.43 -13.89
CA HIS A 54 -1.50 3.33 -12.58
C HIS A 54 0.01 3.64 -12.64
N PHE A 55 0.58 3.64 -13.84
CA PHE A 55 1.97 3.98 -14.12
C PHE A 55 2.12 4.42 -15.57
N PRO A 56 3.12 5.27 -15.91
CA PRO A 56 3.33 5.71 -17.29
C PRO A 56 3.84 4.57 -18.18
N ASP A 57 3.53 4.63 -19.48
CA ASP A 57 3.98 3.62 -20.47
C ASP A 57 5.51 3.48 -20.52
N SER A 58 6.23 4.54 -20.16
CA SER A 58 7.70 4.59 -20.12
C SER A 58 8.30 4.17 -18.77
N ALA A 59 7.53 3.50 -17.90
CA ALA A 59 8.02 3.05 -16.60
C ALA A 59 9.25 2.15 -16.71
N ASP A 60 10.25 2.42 -15.89
CA ASP A 60 11.40 1.52 -15.72
C ASP A 60 10.91 0.16 -15.21
N PRO A 61 11.20 -0.96 -15.90
CA PRO A 61 10.65 -2.26 -15.53
C PRO A 61 11.10 -2.76 -14.17
N PHE A 62 12.31 -2.43 -13.72
CA PHE A 62 12.77 -2.81 -12.39
C PHE A 62 11.96 -2.09 -11.29
N LEU A 63 11.76 -0.79 -11.45
CA LEU A 63 10.96 0.01 -10.53
C LEU A 63 9.49 -0.41 -10.56
N LEU A 64 8.98 -0.75 -11.76
CA LEU A 64 7.62 -1.26 -11.92
C LEU A 64 7.41 -2.60 -11.20
N GLY A 65 8.39 -3.50 -11.25
CA GLY A 65 8.34 -4.76 -10.50
C GLY A 65 8.25 -4.54 -8.98
N GLN A 66 9.02 -3.58 -8.46
CA GLN A 66 8.94 -3.22 -7.04
C GLN A 66 7.59 -2.62 -6.67
N ARG A 67 7.10 -1.64 -7.47
CA ARG A 67 5.83 -0.98 -7.23
C ARG A 67 4.67 -1.97 -7.25
N ALA A 68 4.59 -2.81 -8.28
CA ALA A 68 3.49 -3.74 -8.47
C ALA A 68 3.31 -4.66 -7.25
N LEU A 69 4.38 -5.23 -6.72
CA LEU A 69 4.27 -6.07 -5.53
C LEU A 69 4.09 -5.25 -4.26
N GLY A 70 4.78 -4.12 -4.11
CA GLY A 70 4.71 -3.29 -2.91
C GLY A 70 3.30 -2.78 -2.63
N VAL A 71 2.54 -2.36 -3.67
CA VAL A 71 1.16 -1.89 -3.50
C VAL A 71 0.26 -3.03 -3.02
N SER A 72 0.32 -4.20 -3.67
CA SER A 72 -0.53 -5.35 -3.30
C SER A 72 -0.24 -5.88 -1.90
N VAL A 73 1.03 -5.87 -1.46
CA VAL A 73 1.42 -6.32 -0.11
C VAL A 73 0.92 -5.38 0.98
N SER A 74 0.62 -4.14 0.65
CA SER A 74 0.08 -3.16 1.60
C SER A 74 -1.24 -3.63 2.24
N ASP A 75 -2.08 -4.34 1.50
CA ASP A 75 -3.30 -4.95 2.03
C ASP A 75 -3.01 -5.98 3.13
N LEU A 76 -1.96 -6.79 2.96
CA LEU A 76 -1.55 -7.73 4.02
C LEU A 76 -1.10 -6.97 5.28
N ALA A 77 -0.39 -5.86 5.12
CA ALA A 77 -0.02 -5.00 6.24
C ALA A 77 -1.25 -4.40 6.92
N ALA A 78 -2.23 -3.92 6.15
CA ALA A 78 -3.49 -3.36 6.65
C ALA A 78 -4.29 -4.36 7.49
N MET A 79 -4.24 -5.65 7.12
CA MET A 79 -4.88 -6.75 7.87
C MET A 79 -4.02 -7.27 9.02
N GLY A 80 -2.81 -6.75 9.20
CA GLY A 80 -1.84 -7.28 10.16
C GLY A 80 -1.39 -8.70 9.81
N ALA A 81 -1.46 -9.12 8.55
CA ALA A 81 -1.13 -10.48 8.14
C ALA A 81 0.39 -10.73 8.11
N THR A 82 0.77 -11.98 8.30
CA THR A 82 2.11 -12.48 8.02
C THR A 82 2.15 -12.96 6.58
N PRO A 83 3.04 -12.45 5.73
CA PRO A 83 3.11 -12.83 4.32
C PRO A 83 3.44 -14.32 4.14
N ILE A 84 2.95 -14.92 3.06
CA ILE A 84 3.26 -16.30 2.65
C ILE A 84 3.79 -16.30 1.21
N GLY A 85 2.98 -15.82 0.26
CA GLY A 85 3.31 -15.88 -1.15
C GLY A 85 2.44 -14.98 -2.00
N PHE A 86 2.71 -14.98 -3.29
CA PHE A 86 1.91 -14.24 -4.27
C PHE A 86 1.91 -14.95 -5.62
N THR A 87 0.90 -14.68 -6.43
CA THR A 87 0.84 -15.03 -7.84
C THR A 87 0.90 -13.78 -8.71
N LEU A 88 1.43 -13.93 -9.94
CA LEU A 88 1.51 -12.87 -10.93
C LEU A 88 0.82 -13.29 -12.21
N ALA A 89 -0.29 -12.66 -12.58
CA ALA A 89 -0.85 -12.70 -13.93
C ALA A 89 -0.30 -11.49 -14.70
N LEU A 90 0.60 -11.78 -15.66
CA LEU A 90 1.31 -10.79 -16.45
C LEU A 90 0.80 -10.78 -17.88
N THR A 91 0.23 -9.66 -18.32
CA THR A 91 -0.10 -9.42 -19.71
C THR A 91 0.89 -8.42 -20.29
N LEU A 92 1.54 -8.75 -21.41
CA LEU A 92 2.51 -7.86 -22.06
C LEU A 92 2.37 -7.90 -23.60
N PRO A 93 2.65 -6.77 -24.29
CA PRO A 93 2.54 -6.72 -25.76
C PRO A 93 3.62 -7.54 -26.46
N THR A 94 4.81 -7.58 -25.89
CA THR A 94 6.00 -8.25 -26.41
C THR A 94 6.85 -8.84 -25.29
N ALA A 95 7.44 -9.99 -25.50
CA ALA A 95 8.33 -10.65 -24.54
C ALA A 95 9.80 -10.19 -24.74
N GLU A 96 10.08 -8.92 -24.39
CA GLU A 96 11.43 -8.35 -24.52
C GLU A 96 12.34 -8.84 -23.37
N PRO A 97 13.46 -9.53 -23.68
CA PRO A 97 14.32 -10.15 -22.68
C PRO A 97 14.85 -9.18 -21.63
N THR A 98 15.30 -7.99 -22.06
CA THR A 98 15.86 -6.97 -21.17
C THR A 98 14.80 -6.40 -20.22
N TRP A 99 13.57 -6.18 -20.72
CA TRP A 99 12.44 -5.74 -19.91
C TRP A 99 12.07 -6.79 -18.86
N LEU A 100 11.93 -8.04 -19.29
CA LEU A 100 11.56 -9.16 -18.40
C LEU A 100 12.60 -9.40 -17.31
N GLN A 101 13.89 -9.35 -17.66
CA GLN A 101 14.97 -9.51 -16.69
C GLN A 101 14.94 -8.41 -15.62
N ALA A 102 14.77 -7.15 -16.02
CA ALA A 102 14.71 -6.03 -15.10
C ALA A 102 13.45 -6.08 -14.22
N PHE A 103 12.29 -6.37 -14.83
CA PHE A 103 11.02 -6.52 -14.11
C PHE A 103 11.09 -7.64 -13.06
N ALA A 104 11.55 -8.84 -13.45
CA ALA A 104 11.70 -9.96 -12.54
C ALA A 104 12.69 -9.66 -11.40
N ALA A 105 13.78 -8.92 -11.67
CA ALA A 105 14.72 -8.51 -10.64
C ALA A 105 14.10 -7.53 -9.63
N GLY A 106 13.32 -6.56 -10.09
CA GLY A 106 12.60 -5.62 -9.21
C GLY A 106 11.55 -6.32 -8.36
N LEU A 107 10.78 -7.23 -8.97
CA LEU A 107 9.80 -8.08 -8.29
C LEU A 107 10.46 -8.94 -7.20
N ASP A 108 11.57 -9.63 -7.54
CA ASP A 108 12.34 -10.47 -6.61
C ASP A 108 12.89 -9.65 -5.43
N GLN A 109 13.37 -8.44 -5.68
CA GLN A 109 13.86 -7.57 -4.60
C GLN A 109 12.75 -7.22 -3.60
N MET A 110 11.58 -6.81 -4.07
CA MET A 110 10.44 -6.47 -3.20
C MET A 110 9.92 -7.72 -2.48
N ALA A 111 9.84 -8.86 -3.18
CA ALA A 111 9.40 -10.13 -2.58
C ALA A 111 10.30 -10.55 -1.41
N ARG A 112 11.62 -10.45 -1.56
CA ARG A 112 12.57 -10.73 -0.47
C ARG A 112 12.43 -9.76 0.69
N GLN A 113 12.25 -8.46 0.42
CA GLN A 113 12.03 -7.46 1.48
C GLN A 113 10.76 -7.75 2.29
N CYS A 114 9.72 -8.29 1.63
CA CYS A 114 8.44 -8.61 2.25
C CYS A 114 8.34 -10.06 2.73
N ALA A 115 9.39 -10.88 2.59
CA ALA A 115 9.41 -12.31 2.91
C ALA A 115 8.28 -13.10 2.20
N LEU A 116 8.04 -12.80 0.92
CA LEU A 116 7.02 -13.45 0.07
C LEU A 116 7.65 -14.37 -0.96
N SER A 117 7.01 -15.51 -1.22
CA SER A 117 7.38 -16.41 -2.31
C SER A 117 6.48 -16.23 -3.53
N LEU A 118 7.07 -16.17 -4.73
CA LEU A 118 6.31 -16.28 -5.98
C LEU A 118 5.89 -17.74 -6.16
N ILE A 119 4.60 -18.02 -6.04
CA ILE A 119 4.07 -19.39 -5.99
C ILE A 119 3.36 -19.83 -7.27
N GLY A 120 3.11 -18.90 -8.19
CA GLY A 120 2.41 -19.20 -9.44
C GLY A 120 2.06 -17.96 -10.23
N GLY A 121 1.26 -18.13 -11.26
CA GLY A 121 0.78 -17.04 -12.09
C GLY A 121 0.48 -17.47 -13.51
N ASP A 122 0.30 -16.47 -14.36
CA ASP A 122 0.03 -16.65 -15.79
C ASP A 122 0.78 -15.60 -16.60
N THR A 123 1.10 -15.89 -17.85
CA THR A 123 1.74 -14.93 -18.76
C THR A 123 1.05 -14.96 -20.11
N THR A 124 0.44 -13.86 -20.53
CA THR A 124 -0.29 -13.80 -21.78
C THR A 124 0.08 -12.57 -22.61
N ARG A 125 -0.29 -12.57 -23.89
CA ARG A 125 -0.05 -11.44 -24.79
C ARG A 125 -1.24 -10.49 -24.80
N GLY A 126 -0.97 -9.20 -24.59
CA GLY A 126 -1.98 -8.13 -24.66
C GLY A 126 -1.41 -6.78 -24.22
N PRO A 127 -2.24 -5.77 -23.98
CA PRO A 127 -1.82 -4.52 -23.35
C PRO A 127 -1.17 -4.75 -21.99
N LEU A 128 -0.11 -3.97 -21.65
CA LEU A 128 0.62 -4.17 -20.42
C LEU A 128 -0.29 -4.00 -19.19
N SER A 129 -0.44 -5.09 -18.46
CA SER A 129 -1.24 -5.18 -17.23
C SER A 129 -0.62 -6.21 -16.28
N LEU A 130 -0.60 -5.88 -15.02
CA LEU A 130 0.00 -6.66 -13.93
C LEU A 130 -1.08 -6.92 -12.89
N THR A 131 -1.47 -8.18 -12.70
CA THR A 131 -2.38 -8.55 -11.62
C THR A 131 -1.62 -9.44 -10.63
N LEU A 132 -1.54 -8.99 -9.39
CA LEU A 132 -0.91 -9.74 -8.31
C LEU A 132 -1.97 -10.14 -7.29
N THR A 133 -1.97 -11.42 -6.92
CA THR A 133 -2.75 -11.91 -5.78
C THR A 133 -1.78 -12.28 -4.68
N VAL A 134 -1.92 -11.65 -3.52
CA VAL A 134 -1.07 -11.86 -2.35
C VAL A 134 -1.78 -12.72 -1.31
N PHE A 135 -1.02 -13.59 -0.67
CA PHE A 135 -1.48 -14.53 0.35
C PHE A 135 -0.70 -14.30 1.64
N GLY A 136 -1.43 -14.15 2.72
CA GLY A 136 -0.87 -14.05 4.06
C GLY A 136 -1.69 -14.86 5.06
N ARG A 137 -1.24 -14.90 6.29
CA ARG A 137 -1.92 -15.58 7.39
C ARG A 137 -2.05 -14.67 8.60
N VAL A 138 -3.12 -14.83 9.34
CA VAL A 138 -3.38 -14.06 10.56
C VAL A 138 -4.00 -14.96 11.61
N PRO A 139 -3.60 -14.88 12.89
CA PRO A 139 -4.23 -15.64 13.94
C PRO A 139 -5.73 -15.31 14.01
N ARG A 140 -6.55 -16.33 14.21
CA ARG A 140 -8.02 -16.18 14.27
C ARG A 140 -8.43 -15.17 15.34
N GLY A 141 -9.22 -14.18 14.94
CA GLY A 141 -9.69 -13.10 15.83
C GLY A 141 -8.69 -11.95 16.03
N LEU A 142 -7.52 -11.97 15.37
CA LEU A 142 -6.51 -10.90 15.46
C LEU A 142 -6.31 -10.12 14.15
N ALA A 143 -7.11 -10.41 13.12
CA ALA A 143 -7.09 -9.61 11.90
C ALA A 143 -7.49 -8.17 12.21
N LEU A 144 -6.72 -7.23 11.70
CA LEU A 144 -7.14 -5.83 11.69
C LEU A 144 -8.23 -5.66 10.63
N THR A 145 -9.26 -4.87 10.94
CA THR A 145 -10.36 -4.62 10.03
C THR A 145 -10.72 -3.14 10.00
N ARG A 146 -11.50 -2.73 9.03
CA ARG A 146 -12.04 -1.35 8.96
C ARG A 146 -13.10 -1.07 10.02
N ALA A 147 -13.71 -2.11 10.61
CA ALA A 147 -14.73 -2.01 11.65
C ALA A 147 -14.11 -2.16 13.04
N GLY A 148 -14.65 -1.43 14.01
CA GLY A 148 -14.27 -1.57 15.43
C GLY A 148 -13.76 -0.29 16.08
N ALA A 149 -13.57 0.82 15.34
CA ALA A 149 -13.21 2.11 15.92
C ALA A 149 -14.27 2.57 16.94
N GLN A 150 -13.81 3.09 18.06
CA GLN A 150 -14.66 3.54 19.16
C GLN A 150 -14.51 5.04 19.40
N ILE A 151 -15.58 5.67 19.90
CA ILE A 151 -15.53 7.08 20.31
C ILE A 151 -14.44 7.25 21.38
N GLY A 152 -13.55 8.22 21.17
CA GLY A 152 -12.40 8.48 22.03
C GLY A 152 -11.08 7.88 21.54
N ASP A 153 -11.11 6.95 20.59
CA ASP A 153 -9.88 6.41 19.97
C ASP A 153 -9.07 7.53 19.30
N LEU A 154 -7.76 7.44 19.43
CA LEU A 154 -6.83 8.25 18.67
C LEU A 154 -6.84 7.81 17.21
N ARG A 155 -6.83 8.77 16.30
CA ARG A 155 -6.61 8.50 14.89
C ARG A 155 -5.15 8.69 14.55
N CYS A 156 -4.51 7.61 14.06
CA CYS A 156 -3.09 7.56 13.81
C CYS A 156 -2.77 7.18 12.36
N VAL A 157 -1.56 7.57 11.92
CA VAL A 157 -0.94 7.11 10.68
C VAL A 157 0.51 6.67 10.94
N GLY A 158 0.97 5.71 10.17
CA GLY A 158 2.28 5.07 10.34
C GLY A 158 3.43 5.76 9.59
N GLY A 159 3.40 7.07 9.39
CA GLY A 159 4.48 7.83 8.74
C GLY A 159 4.00 8.99 7.90
N ASP A 160 4.91 9.61 7.16
CA ASP A 160 4.64 10.76 6.30
C ASP A 160 3.69 10.42 5.16
N LEU A 161 2.83 11.39 4.80
CA LEU A 161 1.78 11.28 3.79
C LEU A 161 2.01 12.22 2.60
N GLY A 162 1.37 11.88 1.47
CA GLY A 162 1.30 12.70 0.27
C GLY A 162 2.55 12.64 -0.60
N ALA A 163 3.57 11.87 -0.22
CA ALA A 163 4.85 11.85 -0.94
C ALA A 163 4.72 11.23 -2.34
N ALA A 164 3.96 10.16 -2.50
CA ALA A 164 3.78 9.52 -3.81
C ALA A 164 2.94 10.39 -4.74
N ALA A 165 1.84 10.97 -4.26
CA ALA A 165 1.05 11.92 -5.03
C ALA A 165 1.87 13.16 -5.42
N GLY A 166 2.69 13.68 -4.50
CA GLY A 166 3.61 14.80 -4.78
C GLY A 166 4.72 14.46 -5.77
N ALA A 167 5.10 13.18 -5.88
CA ALA A 167 6.07 12.70 -6.87
C ALA A 167 5.50 12.61 -8.30
N LEU A 168 4.19 12.54 -8.48
CA LEU A 168 3.56 12.28 -9.77
C LEU A 168 4.01 13.24 -10.89
N PRO A 169 4.12 14.57 -10.69
CA PRO A 169 4.66 15.47 -11.71
C PRO A 169 6.12 15.17 -12.09
N LEU A 170 6.94 14.64 -11.16
CA LEU A 170 8.31 14.20 -11.44
C LEU A 170 8.31 12.91 -12.27
N VAL A 171 7.45 11.94 -11.88
CA VAL A 171 7.26 10.66 -12.59
C VAL A 171 6.81 10.87 -14.03
N LEU A 172 5.91 11.84 -14.25
CA LEU A 172 5.39 12.19 -15.59
C LEU A 172 6.31 13.13 -16.38
N GLY A 173 7.48 13.52 -15.84
CA GLY A 173 8.41 14.44 -16.49
C GLY A 173 7.88 15.89 -16.64
N GLN A 174 6.81 16.23 -15.95
CA GLN A 174 6.17 17.55 -15.97
C GLN A 174 6.89 18.56 -15.08
N ARG A 175 7.73 18.07 -14.16
CA ARG A 175 8.51 18.88 -13.23
C ARG A 175 9.89 18.27 -13.02
N GLN A 176 10.87 19.13 -12.70
CA GLN A 176 12.21 18.73 -12.29
C GLN A 176 12.51 19.32 -10.91
N ALA A 177 13.35 18.64 -10.15
CA ALA A 177 13.85 19.09 -8.86
C ALA A 177 15.28 18.58 -8.64
N ALA A 178 16.00 19.18 -7.69
CA ALA A 178 17.30 18.69 -7.27
C ALA A 178 17.18 17.25 -6.71
N ALA A 179 18.22 16.45 -6.84
CA ALA A 179 18.20 15.02 -6.47
C ALA A 179 17.76 14.81 -5.01
N GLU A 180 18.21 15.66 -4.10
CA GLU A 180 17.89 15.60 -2.67
C GLU A 180 16.39 15.74 -2.37
N ILE A 181 15.65 16.38 -3.28
CA ILE A 181 14.19 16.53 -3.20
C ILE A 181 13.48 15.43 -4.00
N ALA A 182 13.96 15.16 -5.23
CA ALA A 182 13.30 14.25 -6.15
C ALA A 182 13.42 12.78 -5.72
N GLU A 183 14.63 12.32 -5.35
CA GLU A 183 14.89 10.91 -5.05
C GLU A 183 14.01 10.35 -3.91
N PRO A 184 13.87 11.02 -2.74
CA PRO A 184 13.00 10.51 -1.68
C PRO A 184 11.52 10.40 -2.11
N LEU A 185 11.03 11.32 -2.93
CA LEU A 185 9.64 11.32 -3.40
C LEU A 185 9.43 10.24 -4.46
N LEU A 186 10.34 10.12 -5.43
CA LEU A 186 10.29 9.07 -6.46
C LEU A 186 10.40 7.68 -5.85
N ALA A 187 11.23 7.50 -4.81
CA ALA A 187 11.33 6.25 -4.08
C ALA A 187 9.99 5.86 -3.42
N ARG A 188 9.22 6.83 -2.90
CA ARG A 188 7.90 6.57 -2.31
C ARG A 188 6.88 6.11 -3.36
N TYR A 189 6.92 6.65 -4.57
CA TYR A 189 6.05 6.25 -5.67
C TYR A 189 6.45 4.89 -6.23
N TRP A 190 7.74 4.67 -6.55
CA TRP A 190 8.20 3.48 -7.26
C TRP A 190 8.45 2.26 -6.38
N SER A 191 8.82 2.47 -5.13
CA SER A 191 9.14 1.40 -4.18
C SER A 191 8.42 1.65 -2.85
N PRO A 192 7.08 1.61 -2.83
CA PRO A 192 6.33 1.74 -1.59
C PRO A 192 6.78 0.65 -0.61
N GLN A 193 6.89 1.01 0.67
CA GLN A 193 7.34 0.11 1.72
C GLN A 193 6.14 -0.35 2.55
N PRO A 194 5.58 -1.54 2.30
CA PRO A 194 4.44 -2.07 3.05
C PRO A 194 4.77 -2.18 4.53
N GLN A 195 3.89 -1.71 5.39
CA GLN A 195 4.12 -1.63 6.84
C GLN A 195 3.76 -2.94 7.56
N LEU A 196 4.22 -4.08 7.05
CA LEU A 196 3.91 -5.43 7.56
C LEU A 196 4.19 -5.57 9.06
N ALA A 197 5.38 -5.16 9.50
CA ALA A 197 5.78 -5.28 10.90
C ALA A 197 4.93 -4.37 11.81
N LEU A 198 4.56 -3.17 11.35
CA LEU A 198 3.64 -2.29 12.07
C LEU A 198 2.25 -2.92 12.15
N GLY A 199 1.70 -3.42 11.04
CA GLY A 199 0.42 -4.11 11.03
C GLY A 199 0.36 -5.25 12.03
N GLN A 200 1.40 -6.08 12.08
CA GLN A 200 1.49 -7.16 13.07
C GLN A 200 1.58 -6.64 14.52
N ALA A 201 2.32 -5.55 14.77
CA ALA A 201 2.42 -4.94 16.09
C ALA A 201 1.10 -4.31 16.57
N LEU A 202 0.21 -3.95 15.65
CA LEU A 202 -1.11 -3.38 15.93
C LEU A 202 -2.16 -4.44 16.28
N ARG A 203 -1.92 -5.72 16.05
CA ARG A 203 -2.85 -6.81 16.41
C ARG A 203 -3.22 -6.75 17.90
N GLY A 204 -4.51 -6.81 18.19
CA GLY A 204 -5.02 -6.74 19.56
C GLY A 204 -4.87 -5.38 20.26
N LYS A 205 -4.38 -4.35 19.56
CA LYS A 205 -4.21 -2.98 20.07
C LYS A 205 -5.04 -1.98 19.26
N ALA A 206 -4.89 -1.96 17.95
CA ALA A 206 -5.70 -1.11 17.08
C ALA A 206 -7.14 -1.63 17.03
N THR A 207 -8.10 -0.73 17.06
CA THR A 207 -9.54 -1.00 17.00
C THR A 207 -10.03 -1.09 15.57
N ALA A 208 -9.45 -0.32 14.65
CA ALA A 208 -9.66 -0.43 13.21
C ALA A 208 -8.39 -0.03 12.45
N ALA A 209 -8.20 -0.57 11.25
CA ALA A 209 -7.06 -0.23 10.39
C ALA A 209 -7.39 -0.45 8.91
N LEU A 210 -6.66 0.26 8.07
CA LEU A 210 -6.53 0.07 6.62
C LEU A 210 -5.22 0.70 6.15
N ASP A 211 -4.85 0.52 4.90
CA ASP A 211 -3.81 1.29 4.25
C ASP A 211 -4.40 2.45 3.41
N ILE A 212 -3.59 3.42 3.08
CA ILE A 212 -3.99 4.61 2.33
C ILE A 212 -3.60 4.40 0.86
N SER A 213 -4.58 4.07 0.02
CA SER A 213 -4.44 3.85 -1.43
C SER A 213 -5.08 4.96 -2.26
N ASP A 214 -6.29 5.40 -1.90
CA ASP A 214 -7.07 6.38 -2.63
C ASP A 214 -6.97 7.81 -2.05
N GLY A 215 -6.35 7.92 -0.88
CA GLY A 215 -6.15 9.16 -0.14
C GLY A 215 -6.75 9.12 1.26
N LEU A 216 -6.08 9.79 2.18
CA LEU A 216 -6.39 9.74 3.61
C LEU A 216 -7.87 9.95 3.92
N LEU A 217 -8.52 10.94 3.30
CA LEU A 217 -9.92 11.27 3.59
C LEU A 217 -10.89 10.22 3.05
N ALA A 218 -10.65 9.69 1.84
CA ALA A 218 -11.46 8.64 1.25
C ALA A 218 -11.37 7.35 2.08
N ASP A 219 -10.15 6.90 2.34
CA ASP A 219 -9.88 5.65 3.05
C ASP A 219 -10.38 5.71 4.49
N CYS A 220 -10.23 6.86 5.17
CA CYS A 220 -10.83 7.07 6.49
C CYS A 220 -12.35 7.00 6.48
N GLY A 221 -12.97 7.37 5.37
CA GLY A 221 -14.41 7.20 5.16
C GLY A 221 -14.86 5.76 5.32
N HIS A 222 -14.04 4.81 4.88
CA HIS A 222 -14.32 3.38 5.04
C HIS A 222 -14.30 2.92 6.50
N ILE A 223 -13.34 3.40 7.31
CA ILE A 223 -13.34 3.13 8.77
C ILE A 223 -14.56 3.78 9.43
N ALA A 224 -14.83 5.05 9.11
CA ALA A 224 -15.96 5.76 9.70
C ALA A 224 -17.29 5.05 9.42
N ALA A 225 -17.52 4.63 8.17
CA ALA A 225 -18.72 3.92 7.77
C ALA A 225 -18.83 2.53 8.41
N ALA A 226 -17.72 1.76 8.39
CA ALA A 226 -17.71 0.39 8.93
C ALA A 226 -17.84 0.34 10.45
N SER A 227 -17.40 1.40 11.15
CA SER A 227 -17.40 1.49 12.61
C SER A 227 -18.58 2.30 13.17
N GLY A 228 -19.30 3.08 12.35
CA GLY A 228 -20.40 3.94 12.80
C GLY A 228 -19.96 5.11 13.66
N VAL A 229 -18.78 5.68 13.38
CA VAL A 229 -18.20 6.82 14.10
C VAL A 229 -17.82 7.96 13.14
N ALA A 230 -17.67 9.18 13.65
CA ALA A 230 -17.00 10.23 12.93
C ALA A 230 -15.49 10.17 13.18
N LEU A 231 -14.68 10.38 12.14
CA LEU A 231 -13.23 10.48 12.25
C LEU A 231 -12.80 11.94 12.01
N MET A 232 -12.29 12.56 13.05
CA MET A 232 -11.74 13.91 12.99
C MET A 232 -10.31 13.82 12.46
N VAL A 233 -9.96 14.70 11.50
CA VAL A 233 -8.60 14.85 10.95
C VAL A 233 -8.16 16.29 11.15
N GLU A 234 -7.14 16.51 11.96
CA GLU A 234 -6.54 17.81 12.23
C GLU A 234 -5.45 18.09 11.19
N GLN A 235 -5.71 18.97 10.21
CA GLN A 235 -4.77 19.23 9.11
C GLN A 235 -3.39 19.71 9.58
N ALA A 236 -3.32 20.40 10.73
CA ALA A 236 -2.06 20.88 11.29
C ALA A 236 -1.16 19.77 11.85
N ARG A 237 -1.71 18.56 12.04
CA ARG A 237 -0.98 17.39 12.54
C ARG A 237 -0.58 16.38 11.47
N LEU A 238 -0.87 16.68 10.21
CA LEU A 238 -0.48 15.81 9.11
C LEU A 238 1.05 15.73 9.02
N PRO A 239 1.63 14.53 9.03
CA PRO A 239 3.07 14.37 8.86
C PRO A 239 3.45 14.54 7.39
N LEU A 240 4.16 15.61 7.09
CA LEU A 240 4.64 15.97 5.75
C LEU A 240 6.16 15.91 5.72
N SER A 241 6.73 15.23 4.71
CA SER A 241 8.18 15.17 4.57
C SER A 241 8.78 16.50 4.13
N ALA A 242 10.02 16.77 4.54
CA ALA A 242 10.74 17.98 4.12
C ALA A 242 10.88 18.09 2.59
N ALA A 243 11.08 16.95 1.90
CA ALA A 243 11.16 16.91 0.45
C ALA A 243 9.84 17.30 -0.22
N LEU A 244 8.71 16.85 0.30
CA LEU A 244 7.38 17.21 -0.20
C LEU A 244 7.11 18.72 -0.02
N LEU A 245 7.41 19.25 1.18
CA LEU A 245 7.28 20.68 1.46
C LEU A 245 8.18 21.53 0.59
N ALA A 246 9.43 21.11 0.37
CA ALA A 246 10.38 21.82 -0.51
C ALA A 246 9.93 21.80 -1.98
N LEU A 247 9.33 20.70 -2.45
CA LEU A 247 8.85 20.59 -3.82
C LEU A 247 7.59 21.43 -4.07
N LEU A 248 6.59 21.38 -3.18
CA LEU A 248 5.24 21.87 -3.46
C LEU A 248 4.83 23.09 -2.62
N GLY A 249 5.51 23.35 -1.50
CA GLY A 249 5.01 24.25 -0.46
C GLY A 249 3.92 23.62 0.39
N GLU A 250 3.52 24.32 1.45
CA GLU A 250 2.71 23.75 2.52
C GLU A 250 1.28 23.36 2.07
N ASP A 251 0.60 24.24 1.35
CA ASP A 251 -0.81 24.01 0.96
C ASP A 251 -0.96 22.86 -0.02
N ALA A 252 -0.10 22.81 -1.06
CA ALA A 252 -0.13 21.71 -2.03
C ALA A 252 0.34 20.38 -1.41
N ALA A 253 1.32 20.41 -0.50
CA ALA A 253 1.75 19.23 0.25
C ALA A 253 0.62 18.66 1.13
N ARG A 254 -0.13 19.53 1.83
CA ARG A 254 -1.32 19.12 2.57
C ARG A 254 -2.40 18.53 1.68
N HIS A 255 -2.64 19.13 0.52
CA HIS A 255 -3.58 18.56 -0.45
C HIS A 255 -3.18 17.16 -0.88
N CYS A 256 -1.91 16.92 -1.22
CA CYS A 256 -1.40 15.59 -1.52
C CYS A 256 -1.61 14.61 -0.36
N ALA A 257 -1.35 15.02 0.89
CA ALA A 257 -1.52 14.15 2.06
C ALA A 257 -2.98 13.83 2.40
N LEU A 258 -3.93 14.75 2.09
CA LEU A 258 -5.35 14.55 2.39
C LEU A 258 -6.07 13.73 1.33
N SER A 259 -5.79 14.01 0.05
CA SER A 259 -6.59 13.52 -1.09
C SER A 259 -5.75 12.81 -2.15
N GLY A 260 -4.43 12.84 -2.04
CA GLY A 260 -3.55 12.08 -2.90
C GLY A 260 -3.50 10.61 -2.49
N GLY A 261 -3.54 9.71 -3.45
CA GLY A 261 -3.40 8.29 -3.23
C GLY A 261 -1.95 7.82 -3.22
N ASP A 262 -1.77 6.51 -3.29
CA ASP A 262 -0.47 5.83 -3.40
C ASP A 262 0.46 5.94 -2.18
N ASP A 263 -0.04 6.32 -1.01
CA ASP A 263 0.81 6.43 0.19
C ASP A 263 1.20 5.06 0.78
N TYR A 264 0.30 4.08 0.70
CA TYR A 264 0.49 2.73 1.26
C TYR A 264 1.04 2.74 2.70
N ARG A 265 0.58 3.74 3.47
CA ARG A 265 0.80 3.85 4.91
C ARG A 265 -0.43 3.35 5.63
N LEU A 266 -0.21 2.73 6.80
CA LEU A 266 -1.34 2.34 7.64
C LEU A 266 -1.97 3.56 8.28
N ALA A 267 -3.30 3.61 8.20
CA ALA A 267 -4.16 4.50 8.93
C ALA A 267 -5.05 3.67 9.86
N PHE A 268 -5.07 4.00 11.14
CA PHE A 268 -5.72 3.17 12.15
C PHE A 268 -6.27 3.99 13.30
N THR A 269 -7.17 3.38 14.06
CA THR A 269 -7.66 3.91 15.33
C THR A 269 -7.08 3.11 16.49
N LEU A 270 -6.74 3.80 17.57
CA LEU A 270 -5.98 3.24 18.67
C LEU A 270 -6.46 3.82 20.00
N PRO A 271 -6.83 3.01 21.00
CA PRO A 271 -7.00 3.48 22.37
C PRO A 271 -5.72 4.17 22.88
N ALA A 272 -5.88 5.31 23.56
CA ALA A 272 -4.75 6.16 23.96
C ALA A 272 -3.71 5.41 24.82
N GLU A 273 -4.12 4.42 25.57
CA GLU A 273 -3.27 3.60 26.46
C GLU A 273 -2.20 2.79 25.69
N HIS A 274 -2.46 2.40 24.43
CA HIS A 274 -1.52 1.65 23.60
C HIS A 274 -0.50 2.51 22.85
N LEU A 275 -0.74 3.83 22.74
CA LEU A 275 0.16 4.73 22.00
C LEU A 275 1.57 4.75 22.58
N ALA A 276 1.68 4.94 23.89
CA ALA A 276 2.98 5.03 24.57
C ALA A 276 3.78 3.73 24.45
N GLU A 277 3.13 2.58 24.55
CA GLU A 277 3.74 1.26 24.38
C GLU A 277 4.35 1.11 22.99
N LEU A 278 3.56 1.43 21.94
CA LEU A 278 4.01 1.32 20.56
C LEU A 278 5.14 2.31 20.25
N GLN A 279 5.07 3.53 20.75
CA GLN A 279 6.16 4.51 20.59
C GLN A 279 7.43 4.08 21.32
N ALA A 280 7.31 3.52 22.53
CA ALA A 280 8.45 2.96 23.27
C ALA A 280 9.10 1.76 22.56
N ALA A 281 8.30 1.00 21.78
CA ALA A 281 8.79 -0.07 20.90
C ALA A 281 9.45 0.45 19.61
N GLY A 282 9.57 1.77 19.43
CA GLY A 282 10.27 2.42 18.31
C GLY A 282 9.41 2.68 17.07
N TRP A 283 8.08 2.50 17.15
CA TRP A 283 7.20 2.80 16.01
C TRP A 283 7.00 4.31 15.85
N SER A 284 7.24 4.81 14.64
CA SER A 284 6.96 6.21 14.28
C SER A 284 5.47 6.35 13.97
N LEU A 285 4.70 6.76 14.97
CA LEU A 285 3.25 6.95 14.88
C LEU A 285 2.88 8.42 15.05
N HIS A 286 2.03 8.91 14.14
CA HIS A 286 1.54 10.28 14.17
C HIS A 286 0.05 10.30 14.50
N VAL A 287 -0.29 10.92 15.63
CA VAL A 287 -1.70 11.17 16.00
C VAL A 287 -2.20 12.37 15.19
N ILE A 288 -3.14 12.14 14.29
CA ILE A 288 -3.67 13.16 13.37
C ILE A 288 -5.11 13.57 13.69
N GLY A 289 -5.69 13.04 14.77
CA GLY A 289 -7.05 13.33 15.17
C GLY A 289 -7.61 12.27 16.12
N ARG A 290 -8.92 12.11 16.12
CA ARG A 290 -9.64 11.15 16.99
C ARG A 290 -10.97 10.73 16.40
N ALA A 291 -11.56 9.69 16.99
CA ALA A 291 -12.91 9.24 16.70
C ALA A 291 -13.92 9.92 17.63
N GLU A 292 -15.03 10.38 17.08
CA GLU A 292 -16.12 11.05 17.80
C GLU A 292 -17.49 10.48 17.39
N ALA A 293 -18.55 10.94 18.04
CA ALA A 293 -19.92 10.59 17.65
C ALA A 293 -20.23 11.16 16.25
N GLY A 294 -20.79 10.33 15.37
CA GLY A 294 -21.12 10.69 13.98
C GLY A 294 -20.85 9.56 13.01
N HIS A 295 -20.83 9.85 11.70
CA HIS A 295 -20.75 8.81 10.66
C HIS A 295 -19.88 9.20 9.46
N SER A 296 -19.03 10.25 9.58
CA SER A 296 -18.25 10.76 8.45
C SER A 296 -16.86 11.21 8.86
N VAL A 297 -16.00 11.43 7.88
CA VAL A 297 -14.72 12.10 8.10
C VAL A 297 -14.92 13.61 8.13
N GLN A 298 -14.34 14.27 9.11
CA GLN A 298 -14.37 15.72 9.25
C GLN A 298 -12.95 16.27 9.29
N LEU A 299 -12.65 17.23 8.43
CA LEU A 299 -11.37 17.92 8.41
C LEU A 299 -11.44 19.16 9.28
N LEU A 300 -10.47 19.31 10.18
CA LEU A 300 -10.36 20.45 11.09
C LEU A 300 -9.17 21.34 10.68
N ASP A 301 -9.40 22.66 10.70
CA ASP A 301 -8.35 23.65 10.55
C ASP A 301 -7.49 23.79 11.83
N HIS A 302 -6.53 24.73 11.81
CA HIS A 302 -5.66 25.02 12.96
C HIS A 302 -6.40 25.60 14.19
N ARG A 303 -7.66 25.99 14.03
CA ARG A 303 -8.53 26.50 15.11
C ARG A 303 -9.53 25.47 15.60
N GLY A 304 -9.48 24.23 15.05
CA GLY A 304 -10.42 23.17 15.36
C GLY A 304 -11.80 23.35 14.72
N GLN A 305 -11.93 24.21 13.69
CA GLN A 305 -13.17 24.40 12.96
C GLN A 305 -13.26 23.44 11.78
N CYS A 306 -14.44 22.86 11.57
CA CYS A 306 -14.67 22.01 10.40
C CYS A 306 -14.54 22.82 9.11
N ILE A 307 -13.77 22.30 8.17
CA ILE A 307 -13.60 22.88 6.83
C ILE A 307 -13.96 21.85 5.76
N THR A 308 -14.38 22.35 4.59
CA THR A 308 -14.69 21.50 3.45
C THR A 308 -13.39 20.94 2.86
N PRO A 309 -13.25 19.61 2.71
CA PRO A 309 -12.08 19.03 2.07
C PRO A 309 -11.94 19.48 0.61
N PRO A 310 -10.71 19.67 0.11
CA PRO A 310 -10.47 20.10 -1.28
C PRO A 310 -10.88 19.05 -2.32
N ALA A 311 -10.79 17.77 -2.01
CA ALA A 311 -11.22 16.62 -2.82
C ALA A 311 -11.48 15.42 -1.92
N ARG A 312 -12.17 14.38 -2.46
CA ARG A 312 -12.54 13.18 -1.70
C ARG A 312 -11.63 11.96 -1.93
N GLY A 313 -10.60 12.06 -2.78
CA GLY A 313 -9.73 10.97 -3.15
C GLY A 313 -9.93 10.50 -4.60
N TYR A 314 -9.16 9.49 -5.02
CA TYR A 314 -9.20 8.94 -6.37
C TYR A 314 -10.40 8.00 -6.57
N GLN A 315 -10.96 7.99 -7.78
CA GLN A 315 -12.02 7.06 -8.19
C GLN A 315 -11.84 6.63 -9.64
N HIS A 316 -11.81 5.31 -9.91
CA HIS A 316 -11.67 4.76 -11.26
C HIS A 316 -12.83 5.09 -12.21
N PHE A 317 -14.05 5.21 -11.70
CA PHE A 317 -15.28 5.38 -12.47
C PHE A 317 -16.08 6.61 -12.02
N GLY A 318 -15.42 7.63 -11.46
CA GLY A 318 -16.04 8.88 -11.08
C GLY A 318 -16.29 9.79 -12.29
N ASN A 319 -17.36 10.61 -12.25
CA ASN A 319 -17.51 11.70 -13.21
C ASN A 319 -16.44 12.75 -12.94
N PRO A 320 -15.83 13.36 -14.00
CA PRO A 320 -14.84 14.44 -13.83
C PRO A 320 -15.35 15.69 -13.08
N SER A 321 -16.63 15.73 -12.73
CA SER A 321 -17.35 16.84 -12.09
C SER A 321 -17.83 16.54 -10.65
N ASP A 322 -17.56 15.36 -10.11
CA ASP A 322 -17.83 14.98 -8.74
C ASP A 322 -16.52 15.01 -7.91
#